data_d6f3519e1e19ce6b0aeb6b7fab7b59e8
#
_entry.id   d6f3519e1e19ce6b0aeb6b7fab7b59e8
#
_cell.length_a   1.000
_cell.length_b   1.000
_cell.length_c   1.000
_cell.angle_alpha   90.00
_cell.angle_beta   90.00
_cell.angle_gamma   90.00
#
_symmetry.space_group_name_H-M   'P 1'
#
loop_
_entity.id
_entity.type
_entity.pdbx_description
1 polymer ?
#
loop_
_entity_poly.entity_id
_entity_poly.type
_entity_poly.pdbx_seq_one_letter_code
_entity_poly.pdbx_strand_id
1 'polypeptide(L)'
;MVVKEGMNNSDNGTGPLPRCIVLDIEGTTTPIIFVADVLFPYAHDNVGRHLSATYETAETHDDIKLLRTQGHIWRTGYENNELEGVVYGDVPEALEKWHALGIKVYIYSSGSRLAQRLIFGKTNYGDLRKYLSGFFDTKVGNKKEIRSYIEISESLGVNKPFDILFLTDVFQEAVAAKAAGLEVMISNRPGNTPLPDDQSFKTITSFAEI
;
A
#
# COMPACT_ATOMS: atom_id res chain seq x y z
N MET A 1 -45.03 -1.35 40.45
CA MET A 1 -43.61 -1.57 40.74
C MET A 1 -43.00 -2.15 39.48
N VAL A 2 -42.42 -1.31 38.63
CA VAL A 2 -41.88 -1.71 37.34
C VAL A 2 -40.36 -1.71 37.46
N VAL A 3 -39.78 -2.88 37.37
CA VAL A 3 -38.33 -3.09 37.39
C VAL A 3 -37.78 -2.73 36.02
N LYS A 4 -36.94 -1.70 35.94
CA LYS A 4 -36.13 -1.38 34.75
C LYS A 4 -34.93 -2.30 34.74
N GLU A 5 -34.88 -3.26 33.83
CA GLU A 5 -33.65 -3.96 33.48
C GLU A 5 -32.77 -3.02 32.68
N GLY A 6 -31.60 -2.73 33.23
CA GLY A 6 -30.54 -2.00 32.54
C GLY A 6 -29.85 -2.92 31.55
N MET A 7 -29.97 -2.65 30.24
CA MET A 7 -29.12 -3.21 29.23
C MET A 7 -27.75 -2.54 29.31
N ASN A 8 -26.78 -3.23 29.89
CA ASN A 8 -25.36 -2.94 29.66
C ASN A 8 -24.99 -3.45 28.27
N ASN A 9 -25.04 -2.58 27.28
CA ASN A 9 -24.34 -2.81 26.01
C ASN A 9 -22.86 -2.41 26.21
N SER A 10 -22.03 -3.39 26.51
CA SER A 10 -20.61 -3.29 26.29
C SER A 10 -20.40 -3.44 24.76
N ASP A 11 -20.40 -2.30 24.08
CA ASP A 11 -20.07 -2.18 22.67
C ASP A 11 -18.56 -2.50 22.51
N ASN A 12 -18.25 -3.77 22.28
CA ASN A 12 -16.94 -4.20 21.84
C ASN A 12 -16.78 -3.68 20.42
N GLY A 13 -15.99 -2.61 20.26
CA GLY A 13 -15.79 -1.78 19.08
C GLY A 13 -15.33 -2.46 17.78
N THR A 14 -16.04 -3.47 17.33
CA THR A 14 -15.92 -4.05 16.01
C THR A 14 -17.10 -3.56 15.16
N GLY A 15 -16.90 -2.41 14.52
CA GLY A 15 -17.77 -1.99 13.43
C GLY A 15 -17.82 -3.07 12.33
N PRO A 16 -18.74 -2.97 11.36
CA PRO A 16 -18.82 -3.94 10.27
C PRO A 16 -17.47 -3.98 9.52
N LEU A 17 -17.03 -5.20 9.16
CA LEU A 17 -15.79 -5.39 8.42
C LEU A 17 -15.85 -4.64 7.07
N PRO A 18 -14.74 -4.02 6.63
CA PRO A 18 -14.69 -3.34 5.34
C PRO A 18 -14.85 -4.36 4.21
N ARG A 19 -15.45 -3.95 3.10
CA ARG A 19 -15.54 -4.78 1.89
C ARG A 19 -14.21 -4.83 1.14
N CYS A 20 -13.50 -3.71 1.17
CA CYS A 20 -12.20 -3.56 0.52
C CYS A 20 -11.22 -2.88 1.48
N ILE A 21 -9.96 -3.27 1.37
CA ILE A 21 -8.84 -2.58 2.02
C ILE A 21 -7.90 -2.07 0.93
N VAL A 22 -7.50 -0.82 1.02
CA VAL A 22 -6.49 -0.20 0.16
C VAL A 22 -5.28 0.13 1.03
N LEU A 23 -4.13 -0.40 0.66
CA LEU A 23 -2.89 -0.29 1.43
C LEU A 23 -1.89 0.58 0.69
N ASP A 24 -1.27 1.50 1.40
CA ASP A 24 -0.02 2.13 1.00
C ASP A 24 1.16 1.15 1.17
N ILE A 25 2.32 1.46 0.56
CA ILE A 25 3.52 0.63 0.64
C ILE A 25 4.49 1.14 1.70
N GLU A 26 5.10 2.27 1.43
CA GLU A 26 6.21 2.82 2.23
C GLU A 26 5.70 3.24 3.61
N GLY A 27 6.35 2.77 4.69
CA GLY A 27 5.89 3.05 6.05
C GLY A 27 4.59 2.37 6.47
N THR A 28 3.91 1.64 5.59
CA THR A 28 2.64 0.97 5.85
C THR A 28 2.78 -0.54 5.78
N THR A 29 3.08 -1.10 4.60
CA THR A 29 3.35 -2.54 4.41
C THR A 29 4.84 -2.86 4.40
N THR A 30 5.67 -1.90 4.02
CA THR A 30 7.11 -2.03 3.77
C THR A 30 7.87 -0.95 4.53
N PRO A 31 8.99 -1.27 5.20
CA PRO A 31 9.81 -0.27 5.86
C PRO A 31 10.32 0.81 4.90
N ILE A 32 10.24 2.08 5.29
CA ILE A 32 10.76 3.22 4.50
C ILE A 32 12.24 3.02 4.16
N ILE A 33 13.02 2.51 5.11
CA ILE A 33 14.46 2.27 4.95
C ILE A 33 14.76 1.27 3.82
N PHE A 34 13.90 0.28 3.57
CA PHE A 34 14.09 -0.63 2.44
C PHE A 34 14.01 0.11 1.10
N VAL A 35 13.06 1.01 0.96
CA VAL A 35 12.89 1.77 -0.29
C VAL A 35 14.04 2.76 -0.46
N ALA A 36 14.38 3.50 0.60
CA ALA A 36 15.41 4.55 0.58
C ALA A 36 16.83 4.00 0.42
N ASP A 37 17.17 2.94 1.17
CA ASP A 37 18.55 2.47 1.31
C ASP A 37 18.88 1.24 0.48
N VAL A 38 17.86 0.54 -0.06
CA VAL A 38 18.06 -0.65 -0.88
C VAL A 38 17.54 -0.46 -2.30
N LEU A 39 16.25 -0.15 -2.45
CA LEU A 39 15.59 -0.21 -3.75
C LEU A 39 16.07 0.92 -4.70
N PHE A 40 16.10 2.17 -4.23
CA PHE A 40 16.60 3.30 -5.03
C PHE A 40 18.11 3.22 -5.29
N PRO A 41 18.99 2.97 -4.29
CA PRO A 41 20.41 2.79 -4.54
C PRO A 41 20.70 1.65 -5.52
N TYR A 42 20.00 0.52 -5.40
CA TYR A 42 20.15 -0.57 -6.38
C TYR A 42 19.90 -0.11 -7.82
N ALA A 43 18.84 0.65 -8.08
CA ALA A 43 18.56 1.16 -9.42
C ALA A 43 19.65 2.12 -9.89
N HIS A 44 20.10 3.04 -9.01
CA HIS A 44 21.17 3.98 -9.31
C HIS A 44 22.48 3.27 -9.69
N ASP A 45 22.89 2.29 -8.90
CA ASP A 45 24.18 1.60 -9.08
C ASP A 45 24.19 0.66 -10.29
N ASN A 46 23.01 0.19 -10.71
CA ASN A 46 22.87 -0.75 -11.81
C ASN A 46 22.41 -0.13 -13.14
N VAL A 47 22.19 1.19 -13.20
CA VAL A 47 21.76 1.85 -14.44
C VAL A 47 22.78 1.66 -15.57
N GLY A 48 24.09 1.78 -15.28
CA GLY A 48 25.14 1.58 -16.26
C GLY A 48 25.16 0.16 -16.83
N ARG A 49 25.02 -0.86 -15.97
CA ARG A 49 24.94 -2.28 -16.36
C ARG A 49 23.73 -2.53 -17.26
N HIS A 50 22.57 -1.99 -16.88
CA HIS A 50 21.34 -2.13 -17.68
C HIS A 50 21.49 -1.50 -19.06
N LEU A 51 21.91 -0.24 -19.11
CA LEU A 51 22.09 0.48 -20.38
C LEU A 51 23.12 -0.21 -21.29
N SER A 52 24.25 -0.68 -20.74
CA SER A 52 25.26 -1.39 -21.53
C SER A 52 24.75 -2.68 -22.16
N ALA A 53 23.81 -3.37 -21.48
CA ALA A 53 23.22 -4.62 -21.96
C ALA A 53 22.08 -4.42 -22.98
N THR A 54 21.40 -3.25 -22.96
CA THR A 54 20.14 -3.05 -23.68
C THR A 54 20.11 -1.81 -24.59
N TYR A 55 21.19 -1.05 -24.65
CA TYR A 55 21.26 0.26 -25.33
C TYR A 55 20.81 0.23 -26.82
N GLU A 56 21.10 -0.86 -27.53
CA GLU A 56 20.72 -1.04 -28.92
C GLU A 56 19.24 -1.41 -29.12
N THR A 57 18.48 -1.64 -28.05
CA THR A 57 17.07 -2.00 -28.18
C THR A 57 16.17 -0.77 -28.30
N ALA A 58 15.11 -0.87 -29.12
CA ALA A 58 14.11 0.19 -29.23
C ALA A 58 13.41 0.46 -27.88
N GLU A 59 13.19 -0.60 -27.07
CA GLU A 59 12.60 -0.50 -25.74
C GLU A 59 13.45 0.36 -24.81
N THR A 60 14.78 0.19 -24.81
CA THR A 60 15.68 1.03 -23.99
C THR A 60 15.66 2.49 -24.40
N HIS A 61 15.59 2.78 -25.71
CA HIS A 61 15.45 4.15 -26.20
C HIS A 61 14.14 4.81 -25.76
N ASP A 62 13.04 4.05 -25.76
CA ASP A 62 11.74 4.53 -25.28
C ASP A 62 11.71 4.67 -23.75
N ASP A 63 12.38 3.78 -23.03
CA ASP A 63 12.50 3.84 -21.58
C ASP A 63 13.30 5.05 -21.11
N ILE A 64 14.41 5.36 -21.78
CA ILE A 64 15.20 6.58 -21.51
C ILE A 64 14.34 7.83 -21.68
N LYS A 65 13.55 7.90 -22.76
CA LYS A 65 12.61 9.02 -23.00
C LYS A 65 11.55 9.18 -21.91
N LEU A 66 11.07 8.07 -21.36
CA LEU A 66 9.93 8.04 -20.43
C LEU A 66 10.35 7.82 -18.97
N LEU A 67 11.64 7.80 -18.65
CA LEU A 67 12.19 7.47 -17.33
C LEU A 67 11.68 6.14 -16.77
N ARG A 68 11.43 5.15 -17.64
CA ARG A 68 10.98 3.81 -17.26
C ARG A 68 12.09 2.86 -16.86
N THR A 69 13.33 3.22 -17.14
CA THR A 69 14.54 2.40 -16.93
C THR A 69 14.62 1.82 -15.51
N GLN A 70 14.24 2.60 -14.50
CA GLN A 70 14.27 2.15 -13.10
C GLN A 70 13.44 0.88 -12.86
N GLY A 71 12.24 0.82 -13.42
CA GLY A 71 11.38 -0.37 -13.28
C GLY A 71 11.98 -1.62 -13.93
N HIS A 72 12.70 -1.48 -15.03
CA HIS A 72 13.39 -2.58 -15.71
C HIS A 72 14.64 -3.04 -14.94
N ILE A 73 15.40 -2.10 -14.35
CA ILE A 73 16.54 -2.43 -13.47
C ILE A 73 16.05 -3.24 -12.25
N TRP A 74 14.98 -2.80 -11.60
CA TRP A 74 14.39 -3.55 -10.49
C TRP A 74 13.92 -4.94 -10.92
N ARG A 75 13.25 -5.06 -12.08
CA ARG A 75 12.83 -6.36 -12.62
C ARG A 75 14.01 -7.32 -12.71
N THR A 76 15.11 -6.89 -13.34
CA THR A 76 16.33 -7.68 -13.47
C THR A 76 16.90 -8.07 -12.10
N GLY A 77 16.92 -7.15 -11.14
CA GLY A 77 17.37 -7.43 -9.78
C GLY A 77 16.53 -8.48 -9.07
N TYR A 78 15.21 -8.41 -9.19
CA TYR A 78 14.31 -9.42 -8.63
C TYR A 78 14.43 -10.78 -9.34
N GLU A 79 14.56 -10.81 -10.67
CA GLU A 79 14.73 -12.03 -11.46
C GLU A 79 16.06 -12.74 -11.14
N ASN A 80 17.14 -11.98 -10.98
CA ASN A 80 18.47 -12.49 -10.66
C ASN A 80 18.68 -12.83 -9.18
N ASN A 81 17.67 -12.68 -8.31
CA ASN A 81 17.79 -12.82 -6.86
C ASN A 81 18.75 -11.81 -6.18
N GLU A 82 18.98 -10.66 -6.80
CA GLU A 82 19.78 -9.57 -6.25
C GLU A 82 18.91 -8.62 -5.38
N LEU A 83 17.59 -8.65 -5.57
CA LEU A 83 16.61 -7.94 -4.78
C LEU A 83 15.58 -8.89 -4.18
N GLU A 84 15.16 -8.60 -2.96
CA GLU A 84 14.05 -9.23 -2.27
C GLU A 84 13.24 -8.13 -1.57
N GLY A 85 11.93 -8.09 -1.80
CA GLY A 85 11.04 -7.13 -1.15
C GLY A 85 10.94 -7.41 0.35
N VAL A 86 10.91 -6.35 1.16
CA VAL A 86 10.78 -6.47 2.60
C VAL A 86 9.41 -5.94 3.02
N VAL A 87 8.63 -6.77 3.72
CA VAL A 87 7.38 -6.36 4.36
C VAL A 87 7.47 -6.60 5.86
N TYR A 88 6.69 -5.85 6.64
CA TYR A 88 6.58 -6.08 8.08
C TYR A 88 5.99 -7.47 8.38
N GLY A 89 6.39 -8.07 9.50
CA GLY A 89 6.05 -9.45 9.84
C GLY A 89 4.56 -9.75 10.03
N ASP A 90 3.77 -8.74 10.34
CA ASP A 90 2.32 -8.83 10.51
C ASP A 90 1.53 -8.72 9.18
N VAL A 91 2.18 -8.30 8.10
CA VAL A 91 1.54 -8.09 6.80
C VAL A 91 1.08 -9.40 6.16
N PRO A 92 1.89 -10.47 6.08
CA PRO A 92 1.45 -11.74 5.48
C PRO A 92 0.25 -12.35 6.18
N GLU A 93 0.25 -12.37 7.52
CA GLU A 93 -0.84 -12.92 8.33
C GLU A 93 -2.13 -12.12 8.15
N ALA A 94 -2.04 -10.79 8.11
CA ALA A 94 -3.19 -9.94 7.87
C ALA A 94 -3.79 -10.15 6.49
N LEU A 95 -2.94 -10.21 5.45
CA LEU A 95 -3.37 -10.46 4.07
C LEU A 95 -4.09 -11.81 3.94
N GLU A 96 -3.54 -12.86 4.57
CA GLU A 96 -4.15 -14.20 4.59
C GLU A 96 -5.51 -14.19 5.31
N LYS A 97 -5.60 -13.58 6.48
CA LYS A 97 -6.84 -13.40 7.25
C LYS A 97 -7.90 -12.67 6.44
N TRP A 98 -7.57 -11.54 5.84
CA TRP A 98 -8.51 -10.76 5.04
C TRP A 98 -8.97 -11.52 3.79
N HIS A 99 -8.05 -12.23 3.15
CA HIS A 99 -8.38 -13.08 2.00
C HIS A 99 -9.36 -14.20 2.39
N ALA A 100 -9.14 -14.88 3.53
CA ALA A 100 -10.03 -15.91 4.05
C ALA A 100 -11.43 -15.36 4.40
N LEU A 101 -11.52 -14.11 4.84
CA LEU A 101 -12.77 -13.40 5.10
C LEU A 101 -13.45 -12.85 3.82
N GLY A 102 -12.85 -13.04 2.65
CA GLY A 102 -13.37 -12.55 1.37
C GLY A 102 -13.19 -11.05 1.15
N ILE A 103 -12.42 -10.37 2.00
CA ILE A 103 -12.10 -8.94 1.88
C ILE A 103 -11.12 -8.77 0.71
N LYS A 104 -11.41 -7.83 -0.19
CA LYS A 104 -10.55 -7.52 -1.33
C LYS A 104 -9.47 -6.53 -0.93
N VAL A 105 -8.20 -6.88 -1.17
CA VAL A 105 -7.06 -6.03 -0.82
C VAL A 105 -6.43 -5.47 -2.08
N TYR A 106 -6.21 -4.16 -2.08
CA TYR A 106 -5.58 -3.41 -3.16
C TYR A 106 -4.39 -2.62 -2.64
N ILE A 107 -3.43 -2.35 -3.50
CA ILE A 107 -2.29 -1.49 -3.19
C ILE A 107 -2.47 -0.16 -3.92
N TYR A 108 -2.16 0.96 -3.25
CA TYR A 108 -2.08 2.29 -3.85
C TYR A 108 -0.76 2.95 -3.47
N SER A 109 0.12 3.14 -4.45
CA SER A 109 1.46 3.71 -4.24
C SER A 109 1.82 4.69 -5.35
N SER A 110 2.76 5.59 -5.07
CA SER A 110 3.37 6.47 -6.07
C SER A 110 4.24 5.70 -7.06
N GLY A 111 4.74 4.52 -6.67
CA GLY A 111 5.48 3.62 -7.55
C GLY A 111 4.60 3.02 -8.64
N SER A 112 5.20 2.76 -9.81
CA SER A 112 4.49 2.13 -10.92
C SER A 112 3.90 0.77 -10.52
N ARG A 113 2.81 0.35 -11.20
CA ARG A 113 2.23 -0.98 -10.99
C ARG A 113 3.24 -2.12 -11.19
N LEU A 114 4.23 -1.92 -12.06
CA LEU A 114 5.32 -2.87 -12.23
C LEU A 114 6.15 -2.98 -10.93
N ALA A 115 6.60 -1.86 -10.38
CA ALA A 115 7.37 -1.84 -9.15
C ALA A 115 6.60 -2.48 -7.98
N GLN A 116 5.33 -2.12 -7.84
CA GLN A 116 4.45 -2.71 -6.82
C GLN A 116 4.35 -4.24 -6.95
N ARG A 117 4.16 -4.75 -8.18
CA ARG A 117 4.11 -6.20 -8.46
C ARG A 117 5.43 -6.92 -8.19
N LEU A 118 6.57 -6.25 -8.41
CA LEU A 118 7.89 -6.80 -8.12
C LEU A 118 8.10 -6.92 -6.62
N ILE A 119 7.80 -5.86 -5.86
CA ILE A 119 7.94 -5.85 -4.39
C ILE A 119 7.13 -7.00 -3.77
N PHE A 120 5.82 -7.10 -4.08
CA PHE A 120 4.96 -8.12 -3.50
C PHE A 120 5.11 -9.51 -4.12
N GLY A 121 5.76 -9.61 -5.28
CA GLY A 121 5.98 -10.89 -5.98
C GLY A 121 7.13 -11.71 -5.41
N LYS A 122 8.04 -11.08 -4.70
CA LYS A 122 9.22 -11.74 -4.13
C LYS A 122 9.62 -11.04 -2.85
N THR A 123 8.89 -11.34 -1.79
CA THR A 123 9.14 -10.79 -0.46
C THR A 123 9.92 -11.77 0.41
N ASN A 124 10.44 -11.26 1.53
CA ASN A 124 10.99 -12.08 2.62
C ASN A 124 9.99 -13.11 3.20
N TYR A 125 8.74 -13.12 2.73
CA TYR A 125 7.68 -14.10 3.03
C TYR A 125 7.14 -14.78 1.76
N GLY A 126 7.88 -14.71 0.64
CA GLY A 126 7.47 -15.28 -0.64
C GLY A 126 6.53 -14.40 -1.45
N ASP A 127 5.77 -14.99 -2.35
CA ASP A 127 4.84 -14.27 -3.24
C ASP A 127 3.51 -13.97 -2.53
N LEU A 128 3.29 -12.70 -2.18
CA LEU A 128 2.09 -12.22 -1.52
C LEU A 128 1.01 -11.75 -2.50
N ARG A 129 1.28 -11.69 -3.82
CA ARG A 129 0.32 -11.24 -4.84
C ARG A 129 -0.94 -12.09 -4.89
N LYS A 130 -0.88 -13.35 -4.45
CA LYS A 130 -2.02 -14.25 -4.37
C LYS A 130 -3.16 -13.72 -3.48
N TYR A 131 -2.84 -12.85 -2.54
CA TYR A 131 -3.80 -12.22 -1.63
C TYR A 131 -4.30 -10.85 -2.14
N LEU A 132 -3.68 -10.29 -3.19
CA LEU A 132 -3.96 -8.95 -3.68
C LEU A 132 -4.92 -8.99 -4.88
N SER A 133 -5.94 -8.13 -4.84
CA SER A 133 -6.96 -8.02 -5.90
C SER A 133 -6.55 -7.04 -7.01
N GLY A 134 -5.64 -6.09 -6.74
CA GLY A 134 -5.18 -5.14 -7.74
C GLY A 134 -4.23 -4.08 -7.20
N PHE A 135 -3.81 -3.19 -8.12
CA PHE A 135 -2.80 -2.17 -7.87
C PHE A 135 -3.22 -0.86 -8.52
N PHE A 136 -3.18 0.21 -7.76
CA PHE A 136 -3.34 1.59 -8.21
C PHE A 136 -1.99 2.31 -8.16
N ASP A 137 -1.72 3.13 -9.16
CA ASP A 137 -0.57 4.03 -9.21
C ASP A 137 -1.04 5.48 -9.46
N THR A 138 -0.12 6.41 -9.62
CA THR A 138 -0.44 7.83 -9.84
C THR A 138 -1.23 8.14 -11.11
N LYS A 139 -1.56 7.12 -11.93
CA LYS A 139 -2.48 7.29 -13.06
C LYS A 139 -3.93 7.55 -12.60
N VAL A 140 -4.31 7.12 -11.40
CA VAL A 140 -5.63 7.48 -10.83
C VAL A 140 -5.62 8.88 -10.21
N GLY A 141 -4.45 9.48 -10.01
CA GLY A 141 -4.23 10.81 -9.44
C GLY A 141 -3.17 10.81 -8.35
N ASN A 142 -2.96 11.99 -7.74
CA ASN A 142 -2.02 12.17 -6.63
C ASN A 142 -2.65 11.69 -5.32
N LYS A 143 -1.87 11.00 -4.48
CA LYS A 143 -2.34 10.45 -3.19
C LYS A 143 -2.78 11.52 -2.16
N LYS A 144 -2.46 12.79 -2.38
CA LYS A 144 -2.90 13.91 -1.54
C LYS A 144 -4.15 14.63 -2.07
N GLU A 145 -4.75 14.11 -3.16
CA GLU A 145 -5.93 14.68 -3.79
C GLU A 145 -7.18 13.84 -3.52
N ILE A 146 -8.26 14.47 -3.08
CA ILE A 146 -9.56 13.84 -2.81
C ILE A 146 -10.07 13.07 -4.03
N ARG A 147 -9.90 13.65 -5.23
CA ARG A 147 -10.36 13.05 -6.48
C ARG A 147 -9.79 11.67 -6.74
N SER A 148 -8.54 11.41 -6.35
CA SER A 148 -7.90 10.11 -6.53
C SER A 148 -8.63 8.99 -5.77
N TYR A 149 -9.12 9.28 -4.58
CA TYR A 149 -9.86 8.32 -3.75
C TYR A 149 -11.31 8.14 -4.22
N ILE A 150 -11.92 9.18 -4.78
CA ILE A 150 -13.23 9.05 -5.45
C ILE A 150 -13.10 8.11 -6.65
N GLU A 151 -12.10 8.32 -7.51
CA GLU A 151 -11.81 7.48 -8.68
C GLU A 151 -11.54 6.02 -8.30
N ILE A 152 -10.78 5.80 -7.20
CA ILE A 152 -10.56 4.45 -6.65
C ILE A 152 -11.89 3.84 -6.20
N SER A 153 -12.72 4.56 -5.46
CA SER A 153 -14.02 4.07 -4.98
C SER A 153 -14.93 3.65 -6.13
N GLU A 154 -15.01 4.48 -7.18
CA GLU A 154 -15.76 4.18 -8.39
C GLU A 154 -15.21 2.96 -9.13
N SER A 155 -13.88 2.86 -9.26
CA SER A 155 -13.21 1.71 -9.88
C SER A 155 -13.44 0.40 -9.14
N LEU A 156 -13.59 0.44 -7.82
CA LEU A 156 -13.87 -0.72 -6.98
C LEU A 156 -15.35 -1.12 -6.97
N GLY A 157 -16.23 -0.27 -7.48
CA GLY A 157 -17.67 -0.54 -7.57
C GLY A 157 -18.33 -0.73 -6.19
N VAL A 158 -17.81 -0.05 -5.16
CA VAL A 158 -18.44 -0.07 -3.83
C VAL A 158 -19.63 0.89 -3.79
N ASN A 159 -20.70 0.50 -3.12
CA ASN A 159 -21.88 1.34 -3.00
C ASN A 159 -21.67 2.57 -2.10
N LYS A 160 -20.78 2.44 -1.13
CA LYS A 160 -20.49 3.46 -0.14
C LYS A 160 -18.98 3.56 0.07
N PRO A 161 -18.38 4.75 -0.08
CA PRO A 161 -16.93 4.93 0.09
C PRO A 161 -16.40 4.43 1.44
N PHE A 162 -17.19 4.54 2.52
CA PHE A 162 -16.80 4.04 3.84
C PHE A 162 -16.74 2.50 3.97
N ASP A 163 -17.19 1.74 2.95
CA ASP A 163 -16.95 0.30 2.85
C ASP A 163 -15.49 -0.02 2.47
N ILE A 164 -14.69 1.02 2.15
CA ILE A 164 -13.25 0.93 1.88
C ILE A 164 -12.49 1.43 3.10
N LEU A 165 -11.59 0.61 3.63
CA LEU A 165 -10.59 1.02 4.61
C LEU A 165 -9.29 1.37 3.88
N PHE A 166 -8.79 2.59 4.03
CA PHE A 166 -7.48 3.00 3.55
C PHE A 166 -6.47 3.06 4.69
N LEU A 167 -5.29 2.47 4.47
CA LEU A 167 -4.17 2.46 5.41
C LEU A 167 -2.97 3.16 4.79
N THR A 168 -2.44 4.17 5.46
CA THR A 168 -1.26 4.96 5.06
C THR A 168 -0.51 5.45 6.30
N ASP A 169 0.77 5.74 6.17
CA ASP A 169 1.56 6.43 7.19
C ASP A 169 1.54 7.97 7.02
N VAL A 170 1.05 8.45 5.86
CA VAL A 170 1.10 9.87 5.47
C VAL A 170 -0.18 10.60 5.85
N PHE A 171 -0.08 11.53 6.81
CA PHE A 171 -1.22 12.31 7.32
C PHE A 171 -2.03 13.00 6.21
N GLN A 172 -1.38 13.65 5.22
CA GLN A 172 -2.08 14.36 4.14
C GLN A 172 -2.88 13.41 3.24
N GLU A 173 -2.41 12.18 3.06
CA GLU A 173 -3.16 11.14 2.33
C GLU A 173 -4.38 10.69 3.12
N ALA A 174 -4.23 10.50 4.42
CA ALA A 174 -5.33 10.18 5.32
C ALA A 174 -6.44 11.25 5.28
N VAL A 175 -6.05 12.53 5.30
CA VAL A 175 -7.00 13.66 5.17
C VAL A 175 -7.73 13.61 3.83
N ALA A 176 -7.03 13.42 2.72
CA ALA A 176 -7.64 13.37 1.39
C ALA A 176 -8.59 12.17 1.23
N ALA A 177 -8.20 10.99 1.72
CA ALA A 177 -9.03 9.79 1.68
C ALA A 177 -10.30 9.93 2.55
N LYS A 178 -10.17 10.49 3.75
CA LYS A 178 -11.32 10.74 4.63
C LYS A 178 -12.30 11.76 4.02
N ALA A 179 -11.77 12.79 3.40
CA ALA A 179 -12.60 13.78 2.69
C ALA A 179 -13.34 13.19 1.47
N ALA A 180 -12.82 12.12 0.86
CA ALA A 180 -13.51 11.34 -0.16
C ALA A 180 -14.55 10.34 0.42
N GLY A 181 -14.66 10.26 1.75
CA GLY A 181 -15.64 9.42 2.45
C GLY A 181 -15.17 8.02 2.81
N LEU A 182 -13.88 7.70 2.62
CA LEU A 182 -13.32 6.42 3.01
C LEU A 182 -13.20 6.32 4.55
N GLU A 183 -13.20 5.09 5.08
CA GLU A 183 -12.63 4.85 6.40
C GLU A 183 -11.11 4.85 6.31
N VAL A 184 -10.45 5.42 7.33
CA VAL A 184 -9.00 5.62 7.30
C VAL A 184 -8.40 5.29 8.66
N MET A 185 -7.27 4.57 8.64
CA MET A 185 -6.39 4.42 9.80
C MET A 185 -4.96 4.78 9.39
N ILE A 186 -4.23 5.36 10.32
CA ILE A 186 -2.82 5.70 10.12
C ILE A 186 -1.94 4.59 10.67
N SER A 187 -1.07 4.07 9.82
CA SER A 187 -0.02 3.12 10.19
C SER A 187 1.16 3.89 10.80
N ASN A 188 1.48 3.65 12.06
CA ASN A 188 2.62 4.25 12.73
C ASN A 188 3.69 3.19 12.98
N ARG A 189 4.57 3.02 12.00
CA ARG A 189 5.66 2.04 12.02
C ARG A 189 6.97 2.66 12.46
N PRO A 190 7.93 1.87 12.93
CA PRO A 190 9.28 2.37 13.20
C PRO A 190 9.89 3.06 11.98
N GLY A 191 10.36 4.29 12.16
CA GLY A 191 10.98 5.10 11.11
C GLY A 191 10.02 6.00 10.34
N ASN A 192 8.70 5.96 10.61
CA ASN A 192 7.75 6.87 10.01
C ASN A 192 7.92 8.31 10.53
N THR A 193 7.48 9.27 9.73
CA THR A 193 7.44 10.68 10.13
C THR A 193 6.47 10.87 11.30
N PRO A 194 6.84 11.65 12.33
CA PRO A 194 5.94 11.96 13.43
C PRO A 194 4.63 12.59 12.94
N LEU A 195 3.53 12.16 13.53
CA LEU A 195 2.21 12.68 13.22
C LEU A 195 1.96 14.00 13.96
N PRO A 196 1.07 14.90 13.43
CA PRO A 196 0.61 16.05 14.16
C PRO A 196 -0.05 15.67 15.50
N ASP A 197 0.21 16.43 16.54
CA ASP A 197 -0.29 16.15 17.91
C ASP A 197 -1.83 16.21 18.01
N ASP A 198 -2.47 17.00 17.17
CA ASP A 198 -3.93 17.24 17.16
C ASP A 198 -4.70 16.39 16.14
N GLN A 199 -4.05 15.39 15.50
CA GLN A 199 -4.73 14.51 14.57
C GLN A 199 -5.75 13.62 15.28
N SER A 200 -6.88 13.34 14.62
CA SER A 200 -8.01 12.56 15.18
C SER A 200 -8.18 11.18 14.52
N PHE A 201 -7.27 10.77 13.65
CA PHE A 201 -7.35 9.46 13.01
C PHE A 201 -7.00 8.34 13.99
N LYS A 202 -7.68 7.21 13.88
CA LYS A 202 -7.24 5.99 14.56
C LYS A 202 -5.86 5.60 14.04
N THR A 203 -4.92 5.43 14.97
CA THR A 203 -3.54 5.03 14.66
C THR A 203 -3.33 3.59 15.09
N ILE A 204 -2.65 2.82 14.26
CA ILE A 204 -2.28 1.42 14.51
C ILE A 204 -0.78 1.25 14.34
N THR A 205 -0.20 0.33 15.10
CA THR A 205 1.21 -0.06 15.00
C THR A 205 1.39 -1.41 14.32
N SER A 206 0.31 -2.17 14.20
CA SER A 206 0.28 -3.48 13.56
C SER A 206 -1.07 -3.72 12.86
N PHE A 207 -1.04 -4.45 11.75
CA PHE A 207 -2.27 -4.90 11.08
C PHE A 207 -3.04 -5.96 11.89
N ALA A 208 -2.44 -6.52 12.93
CA ALA A 208 -3.14 -7.39 13.88
C ALA A 208 -4.25 -6.65 14.67
N GLU A 209 -4.25 -5.31 14.64
CA GLU A 209 -5.25 -4.46 15.30
C GLU A 209 -6.53 -4.27 14.45
N ILE A 210 -6.57 -4.87 13.23
CA ILE A 210 -7.69 -4.87 12.27
C ILE A 210 -8.31 -6.30 12.14
#